data_481939e3e16b893d223620afda4ce932
#
_entry.id   481939e3e16b893d223620afda4ce932
#
_cell.length_a   1.000
_cell.length_b   1.000
_cell.length_c   1.000
_cell.angle_alpha   90.00
_cell.angle_beta   90.00
_cell.angle_gamma   90.00
#
_symmetry.space_group_name_H-M   'P 1'
#
loop_
_entity.id
_entity.type
_entity.pdbx_description
1 polymer ?
#
loop_
_entity_poly.entity_id
_entity_poly.type
_entity_poly.pdbx_seq_one_letter_code
_entity_poly.pdbx_strand_id
1 'polypeptide(L)'
;MAAEPNSTPDGPLWVVIAAYNEERRLGETLKRLSPYCGNIVVVDDGSHDRTSEVALAHPVWVLRHVVNRGQGAALQTGIDFALRQGAGVIVTFDADGQHCPEEIAQLVEPIRAGRADVVLGSRFLGRAVGMPLSRRVVLRLGVLFTRVFSSVRVTDAHNGFRALSRRAALCIRITQDRMAHASEILDQIRLHRLRYCEVPVTVRYTEETLAKGQSSWNALKIVGQLLLGRLIR
;
A
#
# COMPACT_ATOMS: atom_id res chain seq x y z
N MET A 1 16.70 12.52 24.79
CA MET A 1 15.91 13.46 23.98
C MET A 1 14.47 13.00 24.09
N ALA A 2 13.64 13.70 24.86
CA ALA A 2 12.27 13.32 25.18
C ALA A 2 11.39 13.39 23.92
N ALA A 3 10.58 12.35 23.72
CA ALA A 3 9.58 12.33 22.66
C ALA A 3 8.56 13.45 22.95
N GLU A 4 8.39 14.37 22.01
CA GLU A 4 7.29 15.34 22.10
C GLU A 4 5.95 14.62 22.08
N PRO A 5 5.05 14.90 23.05
CA PRO A 5 3.74 14.31 23.09
C PRO A 5 2.82 15.03 22.11
N ASN A 6 2.05 14.24 21.34
CA ASN A 6 0.80 14.61 20.69
C ASN A 6 0.81 15.86 19.78
N SER A 7 1.49 15.81 18.65
CA SER A 7 1.00 16.56 17.51
C SER A 7 -0.15 15.76 16.89
N THR A 8 -1.39 16.24 17.02
CA THR A 8 -2.47 15.87 16.08
C THR A 8 -1.88 15.91 14.68
N PRO A 9 -2.20 14.97 13.80
CA PRO A 9 -1.68 15.00 12.42
C PRO A 9 -2.35 16.15 11.67
N ASP A 10 -1.93 17.39 12.00
CA ASP A 10 -2.39 18.62 11.38
C ASP A 10 -1.81 18.66 9.97
N GLY A 11 -2.64 18.36 9.00
CA GLY A 11 -2.30 18.44 7.61
C GLY A 11 -3.28 17.70 6.72
N PRO A 12 -3.30 18.03 5.42
CA PRO A 12 -4.23 17.43 4.47
C PRO A 12 -3.98 15.93 4.31
N LEU A 13 -5.07 15.21 4.02
CA LEU A 13 -5.03 13.83 3.55
C LEU A 13 -4.52 13.81 2.11
N TRP A 14 -3.58 12.92 1.83
CA TRP A 14 -3.08 12.60 0.51
C TRP A 14 -3.29 11.13 0.19
N VAL A 15 -3.64 10.82 -1.06
CA VAL A 15 -3.65 9.47 -1.57
C VAL A 15 -2.52 9.30 -2.58
N VAL A 16 -1.71 8.27 -2.40
CA VAL A 16 -0.60 7.89 -3.27
C VAL A 16 -0.96 6.62 -4.02
N ILE A 17 -0.90 6.68 -5.34
CA ILE A 17 -1.19 5.57 -6.24
C ILE A 17 0.06 5.26 -7.07
N ALA A 18 0.60 4.06 -6.93
CA ALA A 18 1.60 3.52 -7.84
C ALA A 18 0.89 2.81 -9.01
N ALA A 19 1.20 3.18 -10.24
CA ALA A 19 0.57 2.64 -11.44
C ALA A 19 1.63 2.14 -12.43
N TYR A 20 1.40 0.96 -13.02
CA TYR A 20 2.21 0.42 -14.11
C TYR A 20 1.35 -0.40 -15.06
N ASN A 21 1.19 0.10 -16.30
CA ASN A 21 0.34 -0.50 -17.33
C ASN A 21 -1.11 -0.71 -16.83
N GLU A 22 -1.74 0.38 -16.34
CA GLU A 22 -3.09 0.39 -15.77
C GLU A 22 -4.07 1.30 -16.55
N GLU A 23 -3.81 1.57 -17.85
CA GLU A 23 -4.65 2.43 -18.69
C GLU A 23 -6.14 2.09 -18.64
N ARG A 24 -6.48 0.80 -18.48
CA ARG A 24 -7.87 0.32 -18.51
C ARG A 24 -8.64 0.57 -17.20
N ARG A 25 -7.95 0.71 -16.06
CA ARG A 25 -8.60 0.73 -14.75
C ARG A 25 -8.38 2.01 -13.97
N LEU A 26 -7.24 2.65 -14.20
CA LEU A 26 -6.85 3.84 -13.45
C LEU A 26 -7.90 4.94 -13.51
N GLY A 27 -8.50 5.20 -14.69
CA GLY A 27 -9.52 6.23 -14.85
C GLY A 27 -10.76 6.00 -13.99
N GLU A 28 -11.26 4.76 -13.94
CA GLU A 28 -12.40 4.42 -13.10
C GLU A 28 -12.02 4.46 -11.60
N THR A 29 -10.82 4.02 -11.26
CA THR A 29 -10.28 4.12 -9.89
C THR A 29 -10.23 5.57 -9.43
N LEU A 30 -9.73 6.48 -10.26
CA LEU A 30 -9.64 7.92 -9.95
C LEU A 30 -11.03 8.57 -9.83
N LYS A 31 -11.97 8.23 -10.71
CA LYS A 31 -13.37 8.72 -10.61
C LYS A 31 -14.02 8.32 -9.30
N ARG A 32 -13.82 7.05 -8.88
CA ARG A 32 -14.39 6.56 -7.63
C ARG A 32 -13.70 7.16 -6.40
N LEU A 33 -12.42 7.49 -6.50
CA LEU A 33 -11.61 8.02 -5.40
C LEU A 33 -11.83 9.52 -5.16
N SER A 34 -12.07 10.31 -6.22
CA SER A 34 -12.15 11.77 -6.15
C SER A 34 -13.16 12.32 -5.13
N PRO A 35 -14.33 11.70 -4.84
CA PRO A 35 -15.24 12.19 -3.81
C PRO A 35 -14.69 12.08 -2.38
N TYR A 36 -13.69 11.25 -2.15
CA TYR A 36 -13.15 10.94 -0.81
C TYR A 36 -11.82 11.64 -0.51
N CYS A 37 -11.11 12.10 -1.53
CA CYS A 37 -9.84 12.80 -1.37
C CYS A 37 -9.55 13.73 -2.56
N GLY A 38 -9.29 15.01 -2.26
CA GLY A 38 -8.91 16.00 -3.28
C GLY A 38 -7.42 16.04 -3.59
N ASN A 39 -6.56 15.48 -2.74
CA ASN A 39 -5.10 15.46 -2.95
C ASN A 39 -4.65 14.06 -3.34
N ILE A 40 -4.59 13.80 -4.62
CA ILE A 40 -4.19 12.52 -5.17
C ILE A 40 -2.92 12.69 -5.99
N VAL A 41 -1.93 11.84 -5.77
CA VAL A 41 -0.75 11.72 -6.63
C VAL A 41 -0.67 10.32 -7.22
N VAL A 42 -0.61 10.26 -8.54
CA VAL A 42 -0.35 9.04 -9.31
C VAL A 42 1.12 9.03 -9.71
N VAL A 43 1.82 7.97 -9.39
CA VAL A 43 3.18 7.74 -9.86
C VAL A 43 3.14 6.63 -10.92
N ASP A 44 3.30 7.03 -12.18
CA ASP A 44 3.45 6.11 -13.30
C ASP A 44 4.88 5.56 -13.31
N ASP A 45 5.01 4.29 -13.00
CA ASP A 45 6.30 3.60 -12.89
C ASP A 45 6.85 3.17 -14.26
N GLY A 46 6.93 4.10 -15.22
CA GLY A 46 7.48 3.87 -16.54
C GLY A 46 6.60 2.99 -17.42
N SER A 47 5.29 3.21 -17.44
CA SER A 47 4.34 2.46 -18.27
C SER A 47 4.64 2.59 -19.76
N HIS A 48 4.32 1.53 -20.50
CA HIS A 48 4.39 1.48 -21.96
C HIS A 48 3.04 1.72 -22.64
N ASP A 49 1.96 1.76 -21.87
CA ASP A 49 0.60 2.06 -22.30
C ASP A 49 0.22 3.52 -22.01
N ARG A 50 -1.05 3.84 -22.12
CA ARG A 50 -1.58 5.21 -21.92
C ARG A 50 -1.88 5.54 -20.45
N THR A 51 -1.24 4.87 -19.48
CA THR A 51 -1.47 5.09 -18.04
C THR A 51 -1.29 6.55 -17.64
N SER A 52 -0.19 7.20 -18.06
CA SER A 52 0.05 8.63 -17.77
C SER A 52 -1.01 9.54 -18.38
N GLU A 53 -1.42 9.30 -19.63
CA GLU A 53 -2.44 10.09 -20.31
C GLU A 53 -3.80 9.99 -19.59
N VAL A 54 -4.16 8.78 -19.18
CA VAL A 54 -5.37 8.53 -18.38
C VAL A 54 -5.32 9.29 -17.07
N ALA A 55 -4.18 9.27 -16.36
CA ALA A 55 -4.03 10.02 -15.11
C ALA A 55 -4.16 11.53 -15.31
N LEU A 56 -3.52 12.08 -16.35
CA LEU A 56 -3.56 13.51 -16.69
C LEU A 56 -4.96 14.04 -17.07
N ALA A 57 -5.87 13.15 -17.47
CA ALA A 57 -7.27 13.51 -17.73
C ALA A 57 -8.10 13.75 -16.45
N HIS A 58 -7.51 13.55 -15.26
CA HIS A 58 -8.15 13.75 -13.96
C HIS A 58 -7.46 14.86 -13.15
N PRO A 59 -8.14 15.52 -12.19
CA PRO A 59 -7.56 16.55 -11.33
C PRO A 59 -6.64 15.94 -10.27
N VAL A 60 -5.53 15.32 -10.68
CA VAL A 60 -4.54 14.66 -9.85
C VAL A 60 -3.13 15.11 -10.20
N TRP A 61 -2.20 14.96 -9.28
CA TRP A 61 -0.78 15.10 -9.57
C TRP A 61 -0.27 13.84 -10.27
N VAL A 62 0.52 14.00 -11.33
CA VAL A 62 1.11 12.89 -12.07
C VAL A 62 2.62 13.03 -12.05
N LEU A 63 3.28 12.01 -11.51
CA LEU A 63 4.73 11.84 -11.56
C LEU A 63 5.03 10.63 -12.44
N ARG A 64 6.13 10.67 -13.20
CA ARG A 64 6.51 9.55 -14.07
C ARG A 64 7.96 9.17 -13.89
N HIS A 65 8.22 7.89 -13.70
CA HIS A 65 9.56 7.32 -13.78
C HIS A 65 9.97 7.10 -15.24
N VAL A 66 11.24 7.34 -15.55
CA VAL A 66 11.78 7.11 -16.90
C VAL A 66 11.79 5.61 -17.23
N VAL A 67 12.01 4.76 -16.22
CA VAL A 67 12.02 3.30 -16.33
C VAL A 67 11.22 2.69 -15.19
N ASN A 68 10.71 1.47 -15.38
CA ASN A 68 10.07 0.73 -14.31
C ASN A 68 11.07 0.40 -13.20
N ARG A 69 10.81 0.93 -12.00
CA ARG A 69 11.60 0.72 -10.79
C ARG A 69 10.90 -0.18 -9.76
N GLY A 70 9.65 -0.54 -10.03
CA GLY A 70 8.82 -1.35 -9.16
C GLY A 70 7.93 -0.55 -8.21
N GLN A 71 6.86 -1.21 -7.75
CA GLN A 71 5.80 -0.58 -6.93
C GLN A 71 6.36 0.13 -5.69
N GLY A 72 7.36 -0.45 -5.01
CA GLY A 72 7.98 0.15 -3.82
C GLY A 72 8.59 1.51 -4.12
N ALA A 73 9.36 1.63 -5.21
CA ALA A 73 9.97 2.89 -5.63
C ALA A 73 8.93 3.95 -6.02
N ALA A 74 7.86 3.54 -6.71
CA ALA A 74 6.76 4.44 -7.07
C ALA A 74 6.01 4.95 -5.83
N LEU A 75 5.71 4.07 -4.87
CA LEU A 75 5.11 4.47 -3.60
C LEU A 75 6.01 5.45 -2.84
N GLN A 76 7.33 5.18 -2.75
CA GLN A 76 8.26 6.08 -2.06
C GLN A 76 8.28 7.46 -2.74
N THR A 77 8.33 7.51 -4.07
CA THR A 77 8.29 8.77 -4.81
C THR A 77 7.01 9.57 -4.51
N GLY A 78 5.85 8.91 -4.49
CA GLY A 78 4.58 9.54 -4.17
C GLY A 78 4.49 10.01 -2.71
N ILE A 79 5.01 9.22 -1.76
CA ILE A 79 5.07 9.58 -0.34
C ILE A 79 5.97 10.80 -0.14
N ASP A 80 7.16 10.83 -0.74
CA ASP A 80 8.07 11.96 -0.66
C ASP A 80 7.44 13.24 -1.26
N PHE A 81 6.73 13.11 -2.37
CA PHE A 81 5.99 14.22 -2.97
C PHE A 81 4.89 14.74 -2.02
N ALA A 82 4.04 13.85 -1.50
CA ALA A 82 2.96 14.22 -0.59
C ALA A 82 3.49 14.90 0.69
N LEU A 83 4.61 14.42 1.25
CA LEU A 83 5.28 15.03 2.39
C LEU A 83 5.76 16.45 2.11
N ARG A 84 6.31 16.70 0.91
CA ARG A 84 6.73 18.05 0.46
C ARG A 84 5.53 18.99 0.28
N GLN A 85 4.37 18.45 -0.09
CA GLN A 85 3.11 19.20 -0.18
C GLN A 85 2.40 19.37 1.18
N GLY A 86 3.05 19.01 2.29
CA GLY A 86 2.53 19.23 3.63
C GLY A 86 1.56 18.17 4.13
N ALA A 87 1.53 16.97 3.53
CA ALA A 87 0.65 15.89 3.96
C ALA A 87 0.76 15.62 5.47
N GLY A 88 -0.39 15.58 6.17
CA GLY A 88 -0.50 15.13 7.56
C GLY A 88 -0.75 13.63 7.64
N VAL A 89 -1.58 13.12 6.73
CA VAL A 89 -1.86 11.69 6.57
C VAL A 89 -1.71 11.30 5.12
N ILE A 90 -1.06 10.16 4.87
CA ILE A 90 -0.87 9.59 3.54
C ILE A 90 -1.53 8.23 3.49
N VAL A 91 -2.37 8.00 2.49
CA VAL A 91 -2.98 6.70 2.20
C VAL A 91 -2.36 6.14 0.92
N THR A 92 -1.84 4.92 0.96
CA THR A 92 -1.46 4.18 -0.23
C THR A 92 -2.67 3.44 -0.79
N PHE A 93 -2.87 3.49 -2.10
CA PHE A 93 -4.04 2.94 -2.78
C PHE A 93 -3.62 2.30 -4.10
N ASP A 94 -4.14 1.10 -4.41
CA ASP A 94 -3.77 0.40 -5.64
C ASP A 94 -4.56 0.93 -6.85
N ALA A 95 -3.90 1.00 -8.01
CA ALA A 95 -4.46 1.51 -9.26
C ALA A 95 -5.52 0.58 -9.90
N ASP A 96 -5.60 -0.68 -9.45
CA ASP A 96 -6.36 -1.75 -10.09
C ASP A 96 -7.86 -1.82 -9.71
N GLY A 97 -8.32 -0.88 -8.86
CA GLY A 97 -9.71 -0.75 -8.44
C GLY A 97 -10.20 -1.82 -7.45
N GLN A 98 -9.31 -2.62 -6.86
CA GLN A 98 -9.68 -3.64 -5.88
C GLN A 98 -10.15 -3.07 -4.53
N HIS A 99 -9.65 -1.89 -4.15
CA HIS A 99 -9.99 -1.24 -2.89
C HIS A 99 -11.28 -0.42 -2.98
N CYS A 100 -11.92 -0.23 -1.83
CA CYS A 100 -13.11 0.58 -1.67
C CYS A 100 -12.74 1.97 -1.13
N PRO A 101 -12.86 3.06 -1.93
CA PRO A 101 -12.54 4.42 -1.47
C PRO A 101 -13.36 4.85 -0.26
N GLU A 102 -14.58 4.33 -0.12
CA GLU A 102 -15.49 4.58 1.01
C GLU A 102 -14.86 4.23 2.36
N GLU A 103 -13.87 3.32 2.36
CA GLU A 103 -13.19 2.83 3.56
C GLU A 103 -11.99 3.69 3.97
N ILE A 104 -11.64 4.76 3.20
CA ILE A 104 -10.54 5.68 3.55
C ILE A 104 -10.77 6.33 4.91
N ALA A 105 -11.98 6.75 5.20
CA ALA A 105 -12.30 7.43 6.46
C ALA A 105 -11.98 6.55 7.68
N GLN A 106 -12.38 5.27 7.66
CA GLN A 106 -12.07 4.33 8.73
C GLN A 106 -10.59 3.97 8.83
N LEU A 107 -9.87 3.99 7.70
CA LEU A 107 -8.44 3.73 7.68
C LEU A 107 -7.64 4.89 8.29
N VAL A 108 -8.09 6.12 8.09
CA VAL A 108 -7.43 7.35 8.57
C VAL A 108 -7.79 7.68 10.03
N GLU A 109 -8.97 7.27 10.48
CA GLU A 109 -9.50 7.61 11.79
C GLU A 109 -8.55 7.30 12.96
N PRO A 110 -7.90 6.11 13.08
CA PRO A 110 -7.00 5.82 14.19
C PRO A 110 -5.78 6.76 14.25
N ILE A 111 -5.33 7.26 13.09
CA ILE A 111 -4.23 8.23 13.02
C ILE A 111 -4.71 9.59 13.51
N ARG A 112 -5.87 10.06 13.03
CA ARG A 112 -6.45 11.34 13.43
C ARG A 112 -6.80 11.37 14.92
N ALA A 113 -7.22 10.24 15.46
CA ALA A 113 -7.46 10.08 16.90
C ALA A 113 -6.16 9.93 17.73
N GLY A 114 -4.98 10.01 17.11
CA GLY A 114 -3.70 9.86 17.80
C GLY A 114 -3.43 8.46 18.37
N ARG A 115 -4.19 7.45 17.96
CA ARG A 115 -4.08 6.06 18.47
C ARG A 115 -3.06 5.21 17.72
N ALA A 116 -2.75 5.56 16.47
CA ALA A 116 -1.80 4.83 15.63
C ALA A 116 -0.96 5.79 14.79
N ASP A 117 0.25 5.37 14.44
CA ASP A 117 1.12 6.03 13.47
C ASP A 117 0.98 5.38 12.07
N VAL A 118 0.64 4.08 12.05
CA VAL A 118 0.37 3.30 10.83
C VAL A 118 -0.90 2.51 10.98
N VAL A 119 -1.75 2.54 9.95
CA VAL A 119 -2.96 1.71 9.89
C VAL A 119 -2.88 0.82 8.67
N LEU A 120 -3.08 -0.47 8.87
CA LEU A 120 -3.01 -1.49 7.84
C LEU A 120 -4.42 -2.01 7.54
N GLY A 121 -4.84 -1.95 6.29
CA GLY A 121 -6.09 -2.55 5.87
C GLY A 121 -5.97 -4.09 5.86
N SER A 122 -6.90 -4.79 6.47
CA SER A 122 -6.93 -6.24 6.45
C SER A 122 -8.19 -6.79 5.80
N ARG A 123 -8.01 -7.55 4.71
CA ARG A 123 -9.10 -8.30 4.06
C ARG A 123 -9.54 -9.51 4.88
N PHE A 124 -8.70 -9.97 5.81
CA PHE A 124 -9.03 -11.10 6.68
C PHE A 124 -9.82 -10.70 7.93
N LEU A 125 -9.75 -9.43 8.32
CA LEU A 125 -10.66 -8.83 9.31
C LEU A 125 -11.94 -8.32 8.64
N GLY A 126 -11.86 -7.94 7.36
CA GLY A 126 -12.96 -7.44 6.55
C GLY A 126 -13.47 -8.48 5.56
N ARG A 127 -13.46 -8.13 4.27
CA ARG A 127 -14.05 -8.97 3.22
C ARG A 127 -13.10 -9.13 2.04
N ALA A 128 -13.05 -10.34 1.49
CA ALA A 128 -12.37 -10.67 0.25
C ALA A 128 -13.41 -11.22 -0.74
N VAL A 129 -13.94 -10.36 -1.58
CA VAL A 129 -15.02 -10.69 -2.52
C VAL A 129 -14.41 -11.28 -3.79
N GLY A 130 -14.87 -12.47 -4.20
CA GLY A 130 -14.37 -13.15 -5.41
C GLY A 130 -12.98 -13.77 -5.29
N MET A 131 -12.44 -13.93 -4.06
CA MET A 131 -11.10 -14.52 -3.86
C MET A 131 -11.13 -16.05 -4.03
N PRO A 132 -10.32 -16.62 -4.94
CA PRO A 132 -10.16 -18.08 -5.05
C PRO A 132 -9.57 -18.69 -3.77
N LEU A 133 -10.00 -19.91 -3.43
CA LEU A 133 -9.51 -20.63 -2.24
C LEU A 133 -8.00 -20.84 -2.27
N SER A 134 -7.42 -21.15 -3.44
CA SER A 134 -5.97 -21.28 -3.61
C SER A 134 -5.22 -20.01 -3.21
N ARG A 135 -5.71 -18.84 -3.64
CA ARG A 135 -5.11 -17.55 -3.29
C ARG A 135 -5.24 -17.25 -1.79
N ARG A 136 -6.37 -17.62 -1.17
CA ARG A 136 -6.58 -17.49 0.28
C ARG A 136 -5.57 -18.31 1.07
N VAL A 137 -5.29 -19.54 0.66
CA VAL A 137 -4.30 -20.42 1.31
C VAL A 137 -2.90 -19.80 1.19
N VAL A 138 -2.49 -19.39 -0.02
CA VAL A 138 -1.17 -18.77 -0.27
C VAL A 138 -0.97 -17.50 0.58
N LEU A 139 -1.98 -16.63 0.64
CA LEU A 139 -1.90 -15.41 1.45
C LEU A 139 -1.80 -15.72 2.96
N ARG A 140 -2.55 -16.71 3.46
CA ARG A 140 -2.45 -17.15 4.86
C ARG A 140 -1.09 -17.75 5.20
N LEU A 141 -0.51 -18.53 4.28
CA LEU A 141 0.86 -19.03 4.45
C LEU A 141 1.87 -17.87 4.47
N GLY A 142 1.70 -16.86 3.61
CA GLY A 142 2.50 -15.63 3.63
C GLY A 142 2.38 -14.88 4.97
N VAL A 143 1.18 -14.76 5.52
CA VAL A 143 0.96 -14.16 6.86
C VAL A 143 1.63 -14.99 7.95
N LEU A 144 1.50 -16.32 7.91
CA LEU A 144 2.19 -17.20 8.88
C LEU A 144 3.70 -17.03 8.82
N PHE A 145 4.26 -17.00 7.60
CA PHE A 145 5.68 -16.73 7.38
C PHE A 145 6.08 -15.38 7.98
N THR A 146 5.33 -14.31 7.68
CA THR A 146 5.58 -12.98 8.23
C THR A 146 5.55 -12.99 9.77
N ARG A 147 4.59 -13.68 10.38
CA ARG A 147 4.48 -13.78 11.85
C ARG A 147 5.68 -14.48 12.50
N VAL A 148 6.25 -15.48 11.82
CA VAL A 148 7.41 -16.23 12.32
C VAL A 148 8.71 -15.42 12.19
N PHE A 149 8.86 -14.69 11.08
CA PHE A 149 10.12 -14.02 10.72
C PHE A 149 10.12 -12.50 10.97
N SER A 150 8.95 -11.85 10.94
CA SER A 150 8.79 -10.46 11.32
C SER A 150 8.04 -10.42 12.65
N SER A 151 8.59 -9.79 13.67
CA SER A 151 7.95 -9.73 15.01
C SER A 151 6.68 -8.85 15.04
N VAL A 152 6.15 -8.47 13.89
CA VAL A 152 4.90 -7.72 13.75
C VAL A 152 3.75 -8.70 13.53
N ARG A 153 2.78 -8.68 14.44
CA ARG A 153 1.60 -9.55 14.36
C ARG A 153 0.52 -8.88 13.53
N VAL A 154 0.43 -9.27 12.26
CA VAL A 154 -0.61 -8.81 11.34
C VAL A 154 -1.46 -9.97 10.83
N THR A 155 -2.68 -9.66 10.42
CA THR A 155 -3.58 -10.63 9.78
C THR A 155 -3.48 -10.57 8.26
N ASP A 156 -3.02 -9.43 7.69
CA ASP A 156 -2.83 -9.23 6.25
C ASP A 156 -1.55 -8.43 5.96
N ALA A 157 -0.47 -9.12 5.61
CA ALA A 157 0.82 -8.51 5.36
C ALA A 157 0.95 -7.84 3.97
N HIS A 158 0.12 -8.26 3.01
CA HIS A 158 0.28 -7.93 1.59
C HIS A 158 -0.81 -7.00 1.04
N ASN A 159 -1.60 -6.37 1.89
CA ASN A 159 -2.59 -5.40 1.45
C ASN A 159 -1.92 -4.04 1.21
N GLY A 160 -2.12 -3.47 0.00
CA GLY A 160 -1.58 -2.16 -0.39
C GLY A 160 -2.34 -0.98 0.23
N PHE A 161 -3.54 -1.20 0.77
CA PHE A 161 -4.37 -0.16 1.38
C PHE A 161 -3.95 0.12 2.81
N ARG A 162 -3.15 1.18 2.99
CA ARG A 162 -2.53 1.55 4.26
C ARG A 162 -2.63 3.05 4.48
N ALA A 163 -2.68 3.48 5.75
CA ALA A 163 -2.54 4.87 6.11
C ALA A 163 -1.28 5.07 6.97
N LEU A 164 -0.58 6.16 6.71
CA LEU A 164 0.64 6.59 7.40
C LEU A 164 0.42 7.98 7.96
N SER A 165 0.70 8.19 9.24
CA SER A 165 0.86 9.53 9.77
C SER A 165 2.08 10.22 9.14
N ARG A 166 2.17 11.55 9.19
CA ARG A 166 3.36 12.28 8.76
C ARG A 166 4.62 11.75 9.42
N ARG A 167 4.58 11.47 10.73
CA ARG A 167 5.69 10.87 11.47
C ARG A 167 6.11 9.53 10.88
N ALA A 168 5.16 8.64 10.64
CA ALA A 168 5.44 7.32 10.05
C ALA A 168 6.01 7.45 8.65
N ALA A 169 5.44 8.32 7.80
CA ALA A 169 5.90 8.55 6.44
C ALA A 169 7.31 9.15 6.36
N LEU A 170 7.72 9.92 7.36
CA LEU A 170 9.09 10.44 7.47
C LEU A 170 10.10 9.37 7.93
N CYS A 171 9.67 8.40 8.76
CA CYS A 171 10.52 7.34 9.29
C CYS A 171 10.66 6.17 8.30
N ILE A 172 9.56 5.78 7.65
CA ILE A 172 9.53 4.64 6.73
C ILE A 172 10.18 5.04 5.41
N ARG A 173 11.20 4.27 5.00
CA ARG A 173 11.89 4.43 3.71
C ARG A 173 11.82 3.12 2.94
N ILE A 174 11.04 3.12 1.87
CA ILE A 174 10.88 1.96 1.00
C ILE A 174 12.08 1.93 0.06
N THR A 175 12.96 0.96 0.25
CA THR A 175 14.19 0.77 -0.54
C THR A 175 14.11 -0.46 -1.43
N GLN A 176 13.25 -1.42 -1.08
CA GLN A 176 13.10 -2.64 -1.85
C GLN A 176 12.11 -2.47 -2.99
N ASP A 177 12.56 -2.84 -4.17
CA ASP A 177 11.75 -2.85 -5.37
C ASP A 177 10.73 -4.01 -5.34
N ARG A 178 9.68 -3.88 -6.16
CA ARG A 178 8.63 -4.90 -6.35
C ARG A 178 7.86 -5.23 -5.06
N MET A 179 7.51 -6.51 -4.86
CA MET A 179 6.61 -6.97 -3.78
C MET A 179 7.28 -7.04 -2.39
N ALA A 180 8.61 -6.96 -2.32
CA ALA A 180 9.34 -7.06 -1.06
C ALA A 180 9.10 -5.85 -0.13
N HIS A 181 8.68 -4.70 -0.69
CA HIS A 181 8.34 -3.49 0.08
C HIS A 181 7.28 -3.74 1.17
N ALA A 182 6.37 -4.70 0.96
CA ALA A 182 5.32 -5.00 1.92
C ALA A 182 5.89 -5.51 3.27
N SER A 183 6.87 -6.41 3.21
CA SER A 183 7.58 -6.91 4.40
C SER A 183 8.51 -5.85 4.97
N GLU A 184 9.19 -5.07 4.12
CA GLU A 184 10.08 -3.98 4.55
C GLU A 184 9.34 -2.93 5.38
N ILE A 185 8.12 -2.53 4.98
CA ILE A 185 7.30 -1.59 5.76
C ILE A 185 7.03 -2.15 7.17
N LEU A 186 6.70 -3.44 7.30
CA LEU A 186 6.46 -4.07 8.59
C LEU A 186 7.73 -4.09 9.46
N ASP A 187 8.87 -4.40 8.86
CA ASP A 187 10.16 -4.38 9.58
C ASP A 187 10.50 -2.96 10.06
N GLN A 188 10.21 -1.92 9.27
CA GLN A 188 10.44 -0.53 9.65
C GLN A 188 9.45 -0.04 10.72
N ILE A 189 8.18 -0.48 10.70
CA ILE A 189 7.22 -0.23 11.79
C ILE A 189 7.83 -0.68 13.13
N ARG A 190 8.42 -1.86 13.17
CA ARG A 190 9.10 -2.38 14.34
C ARG A 190 10.37 -1.60 14.70
N LEU A 191 11.25 -1.38 13.70
CA LEU A 191 12.53 -0.69 13.88
C LEU A 191 12.34 0.70 14.52
N HIS A 192 11.36 1.45 14.01
CA HIS A 192 11.05 2.80 14.47
C HIS A 192 10.04 2.85 15.62
N ARG A 193 9.63 1.67 16.16
CA ARG A 193 8.66 1.55 17.26
C ARG A 193 7.38 2.34 16.99
N LEU A 194 6.89 2.30 15.75
CA LEU A 194 5.66 2.98 15.36
C LEU A 194 4.45 2.22 15.90
N ARG A 195 3.47 2.96 16.42
CA ARG A 195 2.19 2.39 16.84
C ARG A 195 1.40 2.01 15.61
N TYR A 196 0.92 0.78 15.55
CA TYR A 196 0.12 0.32 14.42
C TYR A 196 -1.14 -0.40 14.86
N CYS A 197 -2.15 -0.38 13.99
CA CYS A 197 -3.34 -1.19 14.12
C CYS A 197 -3.80 -1.69 12.75
N GLU A 198 -4.68 -2.69 12.76
CA GLU A 198 -5.36 -3.16 11.56
C GLU A 198 -6.82 -2.76 11.59
N VAL A 199 -7.37 -2.41 10.43
CA VAL A 199 -8.81 -2.17 10.25
C VAL A 199 -9.36 -3.09 9.18
N PRO A 200 -10.62 -3.54 9.31
CA PRO A 200 -11.26 -4.36 8.30
C PRO A 200 -11.43 -3.56 7.01
N VAL A 201 -11.04 -4.14 5.87
CA VAL A 201 -11.27 -3.55 4.56
C VAL A 201 -11.79 -4.57 3.56
N THR A 202 -12.45 -4.09 2.51
CA THR A 202 -12.96 -4.92 1.42
C THR A 202 -11.97 -4.90 0.26
N VAL A 203 -11.57 -6.08 -0.21
CA VAL A 203 -10.79 -6.26 -1.44
C VAL A 203 -11.63 -7.05 -2.44
N ARG A 204 -11.89 -6.45 -3.60
CA ARG A 204 -12.70 -7.03 -4.67
C ARG A 204 -11.80 -7.64 -5.73
N TYR A 205 -11.98 -8.93 -5.99
CA TYR A 205 -11.26 -9.64 -7.05
C TYR A 205 -12.18 -9.79 -8.26
N THR A 206 -11.75 -9.28 -9.41
CA THR A 206 -12.39 -9.49 -10.71
C THR A 206 -11.58 -10.50 -11.51
N GLU A 207 -12.15 -11.08 -12.57
CA GLU A 207 -11.42 -12.00 -13.45
C GLU A 207 -10.15 -11.35 -14.01
N GLU A 208 -10.20 -10.07 -14.37
CA GLU A 208 -9.08 -9.32 -14.89
C GLU A 208 -7.96 -9.12 -13.85
N THR A 209 -8.32 -8.83 -12.57
CA THR A 209 -7.35 -8.67 -11.49
C THR A 209 -6.72 -10.01 -11.09
N LEU A 210 -7.46 -11.10 -11.26
CA LEU A 210 -6.94 -12.45 -11.06
C LEU A 210 -5.98 -12.85 -12.19
N ALA A 211 -6.25 -12.46 -13.44
CA ALA A 211 -5.39 -12.75 -14.59
C ALA A 211 -4.04 -12.01 -14.53
N LYS A 212 -4.01 -10.75 -14.06
CA LYS A 212 -2.77 -9.97 -13.83
C LYS A 212 -2.03 -10.36 -12.54
N GLY A 213 -2.75 -10.94 -11.57
CA GLY A 213 -2.17 -11.33 -10.29
C GLY A 213 -1.07 -12.37 -10.48
N GLN A 214 0.00 -12.28 -9.69
CA GLN A 214 1.05 -13.29 -9.71
C GLN A 214 0.44 -14.68 -9.53
N SER A 215 0.81 -15.60 -10.41
CA SER A 215 0.45 -17.00 -10.31
C SER A 215 0.77 -17.51 -8.90
N SER A 216 -0.13 -18.29 -8.32
CA SER A 216 0.07 -18.91 -7.00
C SER A 216 1.38 -19.73 -6.92
N TRP A 217 1.86 -20.22 -8.06
CA TRP A 217 3.17 -20.89 -8.21
C TRP A 217 4.36 -19.94 -8.01
N ASN A 218 4.26 -18.69 -8.46
CA ASN A 218 5.33 -17.70 -8.22
C ASN A 218 5.42 -17.29 -6.74
N ALA A 219 4.29 -17.24 -6.04
CA ALA A 219 4.29 -16.99 -4.61
C ALA A 219 4.98 -18.13 -3.81
N LEU A 220 4.76 -19.39 -4.19
CA LEU A 220 5.47 -20.54 -3.61
C LEU A 220 6.99 -20.52 -3.92
N LYS A 221 7.38 -20.12 -5.14
CA LYS A 221 8.80 -19.91 -5.48
C LYS A 221 9.46 -18.83 -4.64
N ILE A 222 8.77 -17.71 -4.41
CA ILE A 222 9.28 -16.59 -3.59
C ILE A 222 9.46 -17.03 -2.15
N VAL A 223 8.49 -17.77 -1.58
CA VAL A 223 8.61 -18.35 -0.22
C VAL A 223 9.79 -19.32 -0.15
N GLY A 224 9.96 -20.19 -1.16
CA GLY A 224 11.09 -21.12 -1.25
C GLY A 224 12.46 -20.40 -1.33
N GLN A 225 12.55 -19.35 -2.14
CA GLN A 225 13.79 -18.55 -2.28
C GLN A 225 14.13 -17.76 -1.01
N LEU A 226 13.12 -17.25 -0.30
CA LEU A 226 13.32 -16.56 0.98
C LEU A 226 13.77 -17.53 2.09
N LEU A 227 13.25 -18.76 2.10
CA LEU A 227 13.69 -19.81 3.02
C LEU A 227 15.14 -20.23 2.75
N LEU A 228 15.49 -20.47 1.49
CA LEU A 228 16.86 -20.83 1.10
C LEU A 228 17.87 -19.72 1.34
N GLY A 229 17.52 -18.46 1.03
CA GLY A 229 18.42 -17.31 1.21
C GLY A 229 18.71 -16.96 2.68
N ARG A 230 17.89 -17.45 3.64
CA ARG A 230 18.13 -17.29 5.09
C ARG A 230 18.78 -18.50 5.76
N LEU A 231 18.73 -19.69 5.15
CA LEU A 231 19.46 -20.88 5.61
C LEU A 231 20.96 -20.82 5.26
N ILE A 232 21.36 -19.90 4.37
CA ILE A 232 22.73 -19.75 3.88
C ILE A 232 23.44 -18.53 4.56
N ARG A 233 22.76 -17.83 5.47
CA ARG A 233 23.33 -16.83 6.38
C ARG A 233 23.28 -17.33 7.82
#